data_b8fcb0f01c81a66c5be837e6f3c8454f
#
_entry.id   b8fcb0f01c81a66c5be837e6f3c8454f
#
_cell.length_a   1.000
_cell.length_b   1.000
_cell.length_c   1.000
_cell.angle_alpha   90.00
_cell.angle_beta   90.00
_cell.angle_gamma   90.00
#
_symmetry.space_group_name_H-M   'P 1'
#
loop_
_entity.id
_entity.type
_entity.pdbx_description
1 polymer ?
#
loop_
_entity_poly.entity_id
_entity_poly.type
_entity_poly.pdbx_seq_one_letter_code
_entity_poly.pdbx_strand_id
1 'polypeptide(L)'
;MSGRDYVNESKDVATHQYAYDFDYLMHGYMLRSFLPFLRSGSALEMGSYQGDFTALLAEHFDDLTVIEAASNLIEKTRARAPVTKGGRRVECHHGTFETFEPKRTFDNVFLMHTLEHLDDPVGVLRRVNGWLSDTGCLFLVVPNARAASRQIAVKMGLISHNAAVTPAEQEHGHRCTYSFDTLERDAKAAGLRVQHRAGIFFKPFANFQFDRLMKTDIINADYLEGCYQLGMQYPDLCASIFLLCVKGT
;
A
#
# COMPACT_ATOMS: atom_id res chain seq x y z
N MET A 1 18.88 0.07 16.41
CA MET A 1 18.66 0.36 14.98
C MET A 1 18.71 -0.97 14.26
N SER A 2 17.67 -1.37 13.58
CA SER A 2 17.68 -2.61 12.79
C SER A 2 18.73 -2.45 11.69
N GLY A 3 19.61 -3.43 11.52
CA GLY A 3 20.61 -3.44 10.44
C GLY A 3 19.99 -3.70 9.06
N ARG A 4 18.75 -3.23 8.82
CA ARG A 4 18.01 -3.41 7.56
C ARG A 4 18.55 -2.46 6.50
N ASP A 5 18.73 -2.99 5.31
CA ASP A 5 19.14 -2.24 4.13
C ASP A 5 17.92 -1.98 3.20
N TYR A 6 17.12 -0.97 3.56
CA TYR A 6 15.94 -0.58 2.79
C TYR A 6 16.24 -0.19 1.34
N VAL A 7 17.47 0.28 1.07
CA VAL A 7 17.89 0.60 -0.29
C VAL A 7 18.05 -0.66 -1.14
N ASN A 8 18.59 -1.73 -0.57
CA ASN A 8 18.76 -2.99 -1.29
C ASN A 8 17.43 -3.75 -1.42
N GLU A 9 16.58 -3.74 -0.40
CA GLU A 9 15.26 -4.38 -0.45
C GLU A 9 14.35 -3.78 -1.54
N SER A 10 14.57 -2.53 -1.96
CA SER A 10 13.79 -1.83 -2.99
C SER A 10 14.34 -1.94 -4.40
N LYS A 11 15.33 -2.80 -4.65
CA LYS A 11 15.94 -3.02 -5.98
C LYS A 11 15.32 -4.21 -6.70
N ASP A 12 15.39 -4.17 -8.02
CA ASP A 12 15.12 -5.35 -8.83
C ASP A 12 16.12 -6.46 -8.52
N VAL A 13 15.63 -7.70 -8.47
CA VAL A 13 16.45 -8.91 -8.34
C VAL A 13 16.52 -9.64 -9.69
N ALA A 14 17.43 -10.58 -9.82
CA ALA A 14 17.70 -11.26 -11.10
C ALA A 14 16.44 -11.89 -11.75
N THR A 15 15.47 -12.30 -10.96
CA THR A 15 14.28 -13.02 -11.39
C THR A 15 12.99 -12.20 -11.34
N HIS A 16 12.97 -11.07 -10.62
CA HIS A 16 11.77 -10.26 -10.37
C HIS A 16 12.09 -8.77 -10.30
N GLN A 17 11.21 -7.94 -10.87
CA GLN A 17 11.19 -6.49 -10.61
C GLN A 17 10.59 -6.22 -9.23
N TYR A 18 11.05 -5.17 -8.59
CA TYR A 18 10.44 -4.68 -7.34
C TYR A 18 9.03 -4.12 -7.58
N ALA A 19 8.88 -3.35 -8.67
CA ALA A 19 7.59 -2.82 -9.11
C ALA A 19 7.40 -3.04 -10.62
N TYR A 20 6.21 -3.41 -11.02
CA TYR A 20 5.76 -3.63 -12.40
C TYR A 20 4.90 -2.46 -12.87
N ASP A 21 4.69 -2.31 -14.18
CA ASP A 21 3.76 -1.31 -14.76
C ASP A 21 2.37 -1.47 -14.16
N PHE A 22 1.96 -2.70 -13.88
CA PHE A 22 0.70 -3.03 -13.21
C PHE A 22 0.59 -2.42 -11.80
N ASP A 23 1.68 -2.33 -11.03
CA ASP A 23 1.66 -1.76 -9.68
C ASP A 23 1.37 -0.25 -9.73
N TYR A 24 1.93 0.46 -10.72
CA TYR A 24 1.62 1.89 -10.94
C TYR A 24 0.18 2.09 -11.40
N LEU A 25 -0.36 1.20 -12.25
CA LEU A 25 -1.77 1.21 -12.63
C LEU A 25 -2.68 1.07 -11.40
N MET A 26 -2.32 0.19 -10.46
CA MET A 26 -3.07 -0.05 -9.22
C MET A 26 -3.21 1.20 -8.36
N HIS A 27 -2.26 2.14 -8.39
CA HIS A 27 -2.36 3.40 -7.65
C HIS A 27 -3.63 4.19 -7.99
N GLY A 28 -4.00 4.24 -9.28
CA GLY A 28 -5.25 4.89 -9.72
C GLY A 28 -6.49 4.21 -9.13
N TYR A 29 -6.54 2.90 -9.12
CA TYR A 29 -7.66 2.15 -8.54
C TYR A 29 -7.70 2.22 -7.02
N MET A 30 -6.55 2.27 -6.34
CA MET A 30 -6.48 2.51 -4.90
C MET A 30 -7.04 3.89 -4.56
N LEU A 31 -6.56 4.94 -5.22
CA LEU A 31 -7.06 6.29 -5.00
C LEU A 31 -8.57 6.38 -5.25
N ARG A 32 -9.07 5.82 -6.36
CA ARG A 32 -10.50 5.76 -6.67
C ARG A 32 -11.31 5.10 -5.56
N SER A 33 -10.76 4.04 -4.94
CA SER A 33 -11.39 3.36 -3.80
C SER A 33 -11.39 4.20 -2.52
N PHE A 34 -10.42 5.13 -2.39
CA PHE A 34 -10.28 6.00 -1.22
C PHE A 34 -11.12 7.27 -1.30
N LEU A 35 -11.36 7.80 -2.52
CA LEU A 35 -12.04 9.08 -2.74
C LEU A 35 -13.30 9.29 -1.89
N PRO A 36 -14.22 8.31 -1.73
CA PRO A 36 -15.43 8.48 -0.92
C PRO A 36 -15.18 8.70 0.58
N PHE A 37 -13.97 8.39 1.05
CA PHE A 37 -13.60 8.39 2.46
C PHE A 37 -12.57 9.47 2.82
N LEU A 38 -12.02 10.18 1.83
CA LEU A 38 -11.05 11.24 2.08
C LEU A 38 -11.67 12.33 2.96
N ARG A 39 -10.92 12.76 3.94
CA ARG A 39 -11.28 13.87 4.83
C ARG A 39 -10.52 15.13 4.40
N SER A 40 -11.16 16.27 4.54
CA SER A 40 -10.44 17.54 4.42
C SER A 40 -9.41 17.67 5.54
N GLY A 41 -8.27 18.33 5.26
CA GLY A 41 -7.22 18.57 6.23
C GLY A 41 -5.89 17.95 5.88
N SER A 42 -5.19 17.45 6.88
CA SER A 42 -3.83 16.95 6.77
C SER A 42 -3.76 15.48 6.32
N ALA A 43 -2.69 15.15 5.60
CA ALA A 43 -2.41 13.79 5.18
C ALA A 43 -0.98 13.35 5.53
N LEU A 44 -0.82 12.08 5.89
CA LEU A 44 0.46 11.41 6.08
C LEU A 44 0.53 10.18 5.17
N GLU A 45 1.54 10.12 4.31
CA GLU A 45 1.88 8.92 3.55
C GLU A 45 3.06 8.21 4.22
N MET A 46 2.90 6.90 4.45
CA MET A 46 3.88 6.05 5.11
C MET A 46 4.44 5.03 4.10
N GLY A 47 5.69 5.24 3.65
CA GLY A 47 6.32 4.46 2.58
C GLY A 47 5.91 4.98 1.20
N SER A 48 6.70 5.89 0.64
CA SER A 48 6.37 6.56 -0.63
C SER A 48 6.98 5.89 -1.86
N TYR A 49 7.91 4.95 -1.65
CA TYR A 49 8.72 4.40 -2.75
C TYR A 49 9.32 5.53 -3.61
N GLN A 50 8.97 5.63 -4.89
CA GLN A 50 9.50 6.67 -5.79
C GLN A 50 8.61 7.93 -5.86
N GLY A 51 7.56 8.03 -5.02
CA GLY A 51 6.67 9.19 -4.94
C GLY A 51 5.55 9.22 -5.97
N ASP A 52 5.26 8.08 -6.64
CA ASP A 52 4.18 8.01 -7.62
C ASP A 52 2.82 8.24 -6.97
N PHE A 53 2.56 7.59 -5.83
CA PHE A 53 1.32 7.79 -5.11
C PHE A 53 1.30 9.14 -4.36
N THR A 54 2.47 9.60 -3.88
CA THR A 54 2.63 10.96 -3.32
C THR A 54 2.14 12.03 -4.29
N ALA A 55 2.49 11.90 -5.58
CA ALA A 55 2.04 12.84 -6.61
C ALA A 55 0.51 12.85 -6.76
N LEU A 56 -0.14 11.69 -6.67
CA LEU A 56 -1.61 11.60 -6.68
C LEU A 56 -2.22 12.24 -5.42
N LEU A 57 -1.65 12.00 -4.24
CA LEU A 57 -2.11 12.63 -3.00
C LEU A 57 -1.92 14.15 -3.00
N ALA A 58 -0.85 14.65 -3.61
CA ALA A 58 -0.56 16.08 -3.71
C ALA A 58 -1.62 16.85 -4.52
N GLU A 59 -2.41 16.18 -5.37
CA GLU A 59 -3.57 16.75 -6.07
C GLU A 59 -4.81 16.88 -5.17
N HIS A 60 -4.83 16.19 -4.03
CA HIS A 60 -5.98 16.14 -3.11
C HIS A 60 -5.74 16.86 -1.78
N PHE A 61 -4.48 16.96 -1.34
CA PHE A 61 -4.12 17.51 -0.03
C PHE A 61 -3.08 18.62 -0.16
N ASP A 62 -3.36 19.79 0.44
CA ASP A 62 -2.39 20.89 0.53
C ASP A 62 -1.44 20.71 1.71
N ASP A 63 -1.83 19.94 2.71
CA ASP A 63 -1.02 19.64 3.90
C ASP A 63 -0.65 18.14 3.85
N LEU A 64 0.44 17.84 3.12
CA LEU A 64 0.92 16.48 2.88
C LEU A 64 2.30 16.28 3.48
N THR A 65 2.39 15.30 4.38
CA THR A 65 3.62 14.80 4.98
C THR A 65 3.92 13.40 4.45
N VAL A 66 5.17 13.09 4.20
CA VAL A 66 5.63 11.79 3.71
C VAL A 66 6.77 11.29 4.58
N ILE A 67 6.78 10.01 4.93
CA ILE A 67 7.91 9.35 5.59
C ILE A 67 8.36 8.13 4.77
N GLU A 68 9.67 8.03 4.52
CA GLU A 68 10.31 6.96 3.76
C GLU A 68 11.65 6.58 4.39
N ALA A 69 11.89 5.26 4.54
CA ALA A 69 13.09 4.74 5.19
C ALA A 69 14.31 4.67 4.26
N ALA A 70 14.11 4.48 2.95
CA ALA A 70 15.18 4.41 1.98
C ALA A 70 15.61 5.82 1.52
N SER A 71 16.88 6.17 1.78
CA SER A 71 17.41 7.51 1.49
C SER A 71 17.33 7.90 0.01
N ASN A 72 17.57 6.95 -0.89
CA ASN A 72 17.47 7.18 -2.33
C ASN A 72 16.03 7.34 -2.83
N LEU A 73 15.05 6.77 -2.13
CA LEU A 73 13.64 6.83 -2.50
C LEU A 73 13.00 8.14 -2.03
N ILE A 74 13.32 8.60 -0.81
CA ILE A 74 12.80 9.89 -0.33
C ILE A 74 13.29 11.06 -1.20
N GLU A 75 14.50 10.99 -1.77
CA GLU A 75 14.99 12.00 -2.71
C GLU A 75 14.21 11.97 -4.04
N LYS A 76 13.88 10.77 -4.53
CA LYS A 76 13.01 10.64 -5.73
C LYS A 76 11.61 11.21 -5.46
N THR A 77 11.05 10.93 -4.29
CA THR A 77 9.75 11.50 -3.88
C THR A 77 9.78 13.02 -3.84
N ARG A 78 10.84 13.63 -3.26
CA ARG A 78 11.03 15.08 -3.25
C ARG A 78 11.10 15.69 -4.65
N ALA A 79 11.72 14.98 -5.58
CA ALA A 79 11.83 15.43 -6.97
C ALA A 79 10.51 15.30 -7.74
N ARG A 80 9.75 14.23 -7.48
CA ARG A 80 8.50 13.92 -8.19
C ARG A 80 7.30 14.73 -7.72
N ALA A 81 7.17 14.92 -6.42
CA ALA A 81 6.06 15.63 -5.78
C ALA A 81 6.58 16.74 -4.86
N PRO A 82 7.23 17.79 -5.41
CA PRO A 82 7.84 18.83 -4.59
C PRO A 82 6.80 19.75 -3.93
N VAL A 83 5.64 19.91 -4.57
CA VAL A 83 4.57 20.80 -4.13
C VAL A 83 3.20 20.14 -4.36
N THR A 84 2.24 20.54 -3.56
CA THR A 84 0.83 20.16 -3.69
C THR A 84 0.14 21.01 -4.77
N LYS A 85 -1.10 20.67 -5.12
CA LYS A 85 -1.92 21.45 -6.05
C LYS A 85 -2.11 22.91 -5.62
N GLY A 86 -2.23 23.15 -4.31
CA GLY A 86 -2.29 24.50 -3.74
C GLY A 86 -0.95 25.22 -3.64
N GLY A 87 0.15 24.62 -4.15
CA GLY A 87 1.49 25.21 -4.18
C GLY A 87 2.26 25.12 -2.86
N ARG A 88 1.76 24.38 -1.87
CA ARG A 88 2.49 24.14 -0.62
C ARG A 88 3.54 23.04 -0.82
N ARG A 89 4.67 23.17 -0.15
CA ARG A 89 5.72 22.16 -0.22
C ARG A 89 5.28 20.87 0.49
N VAL A 90 5.50 19.72 -0.16
CA VAL A 90 5.33 18.40 0.48
C VAL A 90 6.43 18.22 1.53
N GLU A 91 6.04 17.89 2.77
CA GLU A 91 6.98 17.69 3.88
C GLU A 91 7.50 16.24 3.85
N CYS A 92 8.77 16.05 3.47
CA CYS A 92 9.38 14.73 3.32
C CYS A 92 10.36 14.43 4.46
N HIS A 93 10.10 13.36 5.20
CA HIS A 93 10.94 12.86 6.29
C HIS A 93 11.66 11.57 5.89
N HIS A 94 12.99 11.57 6.03
CA HIS A 94 13.79 10.35 5.92
C HIS A 94 13.87 9.68 7.29
N GLY A 95 13.34 8.47 7.43
CA GLY A 95 13.35 7.72 8.68
C GLY A 95 12.41 6.53 8.67
N THR A 96 12.42 5.75 9.75
CA THR A 96 11.52 4.61 9.92
C THR A 96 10.28 5.00 10.73
N PHE A 97 9.22 4.22 10.61
CA PHE A 97 7.98 4.47 11.33
C PHE A 97 8.13 4.31 12.84
N GLU A 98 9.07 3.48 13.27
CA GLU A 98 9.39 3.24 14.68
C GLU A 98 10.06 4.46 15.33
N THR A 99 10.76 5.28 14.56
CA THR A 99 11.48 6.46 15.05
C THR A 99 10.81 7.79 14.73
N PHE A 100 9.80 7.78 13.85
CA PHE A 100 9.06 8.97 13.47
C PHE A 100 8.14 9.41 14.62
N GLU A 101 8.29 10.66 15.05
CA GLU A 101 7.48 11.29 16.11
C GLU A 101 6.86 12.58 15.56
N PRO A 102 5.67 12.49 14.94
CA PRO A 102 4.99 13.70 14.47
C PRO A 102 4.55 14.55 15.67
N LYS A 103 4.74 15.86 15.55
CA LYS A 103 4.31 16.85 16.57
C LYS A 103 2.83 17.20 16.47
N ARG A 104 2.09 16.50 15.63
CA ARG A 104 0.67 16.75 15.31
C ARG A 104 -0.04 15.45 14.96
N THR A 105 -1.35 15.50 14.89
CA THR A 105 -2.20 14.42 14.36
C THR A 105 -2.56 14.68 12.91
N PHE A 106 -3.07 13.63 12.23
CA PHE A 106 -3.45 13.65 10.82
C PHE A 106 -4.89 13.22 10.63
N ASP A 107 -5.55 13.84 9.65
CA ASP A 107 -6.93 13.49 9.28
C ASP A 107 -6.98 12.30 8.33
N ASN A 108 -5.93 12.10 7.55
CA ASN A 108 -5.79 10.96 6.64
C ASN A 108 -4.38 10.38 6.79
N VAL A 109 -4.28 9.08 7.05
CA VAL A 109 -3.02 8.34 7.05
C VAL A 109 -3.10 7.25 6.01
N PHE A 110 -2.10 7.14 5.13
CA PHE A 110 -2.02 6.17 4.06
C PHE A 110 -0.87 5.21 4.32
N LEU A 111 -1.16 3.93 4.44
CA LEU A 111 -0.18 2.85 4.60
C LEU A 111 -0.50 1.77 3.56
N MET A 112 0.22 1.82 2.42
CA MET A 112 -0.09 1.01 1.25
C MET A 112 1.09 0.14 0.86
N HIS A 113 0.87 -1.18 0.77
CA HIS A 113 1.87 -2.18 0.42
C HIS A 113 3.20 -1.98 1.18
N THR A 114 3.06 -1.77 2.49
CA THR A 114 4.19 -1.46 3.38
C THR A 114 4.12 -2.27 4.66
N LEU A 115 2.90 -2.57 5.18
CA LEU A 115 2.73 -3.28 6.44
C LEU A 115 3.37 -4.67 6.41
N GLU A 116 3.33 -5.35 5.28
CA GLU A 116 3.90 -6.68 5.05
C GLU A 116 5.43 -6.72 5.17
N HIS A 117 6.08 -5.56 5.12
CA HIS A 117 7.54 -5.43 5.27
C HIS A 117 7.97 -5.19 6.72
N LEU A 118 7.06 -4.89 7.64
CA LEU A 118 7.40 -4.50 9.00
C LEU A 118 7.72 -5.71 9.88
N ASP A 119 8.71 -5.55 10.75
CA ASP A 119 9.07 -6.55 11.76
C ASP A 119 8.06 -6.57 12.93
N ASP A 120 7.49 -5.38 13.29
CA ASP A 120 6.41 -5.24 14.28
C ASP A 120 5.23 -4.44 13.70
N PRO A 121 4.38 -5.06 12.85
CA PRO A 121 3.25 -4.38 12.23
C PRO A 121 2.23 -3.86 13.25
N VAL A 122 1.96 -4.60 14.33
CA VAL A 122 1.01 -4.18 15.38
C VAL A 122 1.53 -2.98 16.15
N GLY A 123 2.83 -2.95 16.46
CA GLY A 123 3.48 -1.81 17.12
C GLY A 123 3.39 -0.55 16.27
N VAL A 124 3.67 -0.63 14.97
CA VAL A 124 3.53 0.50 14.04
C VAL A 124 2.08 0.95 13.92
N LEU A 125 1.13 0.03 13.74
CA LEU A 125 -0.30 0.38 13.70
C LEU A 125 -0.79 1.05 14.99
N ARG A 126 -0.25 0.67 16.16
CA ARG A 126 -0.56 1.32 17.45
C ARG A 126 -0.05 2.76 17.48
N ARG A 127 1.13 3.03 16.91
CA ARG A 127 1.65 4.40 16.75
C ARG A 127 0.74 5.21 15.83
N VAL A 128 0.34 4.62 14.69
CA VAL A 128 -0.61 5.23 13.75
C VAL A 128 -1.93 5.59 14.44
N ASN A 129 -2.47 4.71 15.29
CA ASN A 129 -3.67 5.01 16.09
C ASN A 129 -3.50 6.30 16.92
N GLY A 130 -2.31 6.51 17.50
CA GLY A 130 -1.96 7.74 18.23
C GLY A 130 -1.76 8.97 17.34
N TRP A 131 -1.45 8.79 16.06
CA TRP A 131 -1.24 9.88 15.11
C TRP A 131 -2.53 10.33 14.40
N LEU A 132 -3.60 9.54 14.47
CA LEU A 132 -4.89 9.95 13.94
C LEU A 132 -5.51 11.09 14.75
N SER A 133 -6.06 12.09 14.07
CA SER A 133 -6.96 13.06 14.71
C SER A 133 -8.24 12.36 15.20
N ASP A 134 -9.05 13.01 16.02
CA ASP A 134 -10.27 12.40 16.57
C ASP A 134 -11.28 11.99 15.49
N THR A 135 -11.23 12.65 14.34
CA THR A 135 -12.04 12.31 13.16
C THR A 135 -11.20 11.65 12.05
N GLY A 136 -9.92 11.43 12.29
CA GLY A 136 -8.97 10.90 11.30
C GLY A 136 -9.23 9.45 10.92
N CYS A 137 -8.70 9.05 9.77
CA CYS A 137 -8.78 7.68 9.30
C CYS A 137 -7.46 7.18 8.70
N LEU A 138 -7.25 5.88 8.80
CA LEU A 138 -6.16 5.15 8.19
C LEU A 138 -6.68 4.37 6.97
N PHE A 139 -6.08 4.60 5.83
CA PHE A 139 -6.22 3.81 4.61
C PHE A 139 -5.13 2.73 4.62
N LEU A 140 -5.49 1.53 5.03
CA LEU A 140 -4.58 0.40 5.20
C LEU A 140 -4.77 -0.58 4.06
N VAL A 141 -3.77 -0.71 3.19
CA VAL A 141 -3.80 -1.58 2.02
C VAL A 141 -2.58 -2.49 2.00
N VAL A 142 -2.81 -3.77 1.77
CA VAL A 142 -1.75 -4.79 1.65
C VAL A 142 -2.04 -5.74 0.48
N PRO A 143 -1.02 -6.42 -0.08
CA PRO A 143 -1.23 -7.51 -1.03
C PRO A 143 -2.07 -8.63 -0.39
N ASN A 144 -2.97 -9.20 -1.18
CA ASN A 144 -3.91 -10.20 -0.70
C ASN A 144 -3.37 -11.62 -0.87
N ALA A 145 -3.17 -12.32 0.24
CA ALA A 145 -2.81 -13.74 0.25
C ALA A 145 -3.83 -14.64 -0.50
N ARG A 146 -5.08 -14.18 -0.64
CA ARG A 146 -6.15 -14.90 -1.33
C ARG A 146 -6.46 -14.35 -2.73
N ALA A 147 -5.60 -13.49 -3.30
CA ALA A 147 -5.78 -13.02 -4.67
C ALA A 147 -5.96 -14.19 -5.65
N ALA A 148 -6.84 -14.03 -6.64
CA ALA A 148 -7.14 -15.11 -7.60
C ALA A 148 -5.88 -15.65 -8.28
N SER A 149 -4.98 -14.77 -8.73
CA SER A 149 -3.69 -15.15 -9.32
C SER A 149 -2.81 -15.97 -8.36
N ARG A 150 -2.82 -15.63 -7.06
CA ARG A 150 -2.04 -16.36 -6.06
C ARG A 150 -2.63 -17.76 -5.79
N GLN A 151 -3.95 -17.87 -5.71
CA GLN A 151 -4.61 -19.17 -5.58
C GLN A 151 -4.35 -20.07 -6.79
N ILE A 152 -4.37 -19.49 -8.01
CA ILE A 152 -4.00 -20.21 -9.23
C ILE A 152 -2.55 -20.71 -9.12
N ALA A 153 -1.61 -19.87 -8.71
CA ALA A 153 -0.20 -20.26 -8.53
C ALA A 153 -0.02 -21.40 -7.50
N VAL A 154 -0.82 -21.43 -6.42
CA VAL A 154 -0.86 -22.54 -5.47
C VAL A 154 -1.35 -23.82 -6.14
N LYS A 155 -2.43 -23.76 -6.94
CA LYS A 155 -2.95 -24.94 -7.68
C LYS A 155 -2.00 -25.43 -8.76
N MET A 156 -1.15 -24.56 -9.29
CA MET A 156 -0.07 -24.92 -10.23
C MET A 156 1.17 -25.48 -9.51
N GLY A 157 1.21 -25.50 -8.18
CA GLY A 157 2.39 -25.93 -7.41
C GLY A 157 3.56 -24.95 -7.40
N LEU A 158 3.35 -23.71 -7.85
CA LEU A 158 4.38 -22.65 -7.87
C LEU A 158 4.57 -22.01 -6.49
N ILE A 159 3.54 -22.02 -5.66
CA ILE A 159 3.54 -21.52 -4.28
C ILE A 159 2.98 -22.63 -3.39
N SER A 160 3.57 -22.88 -2.24
CA SER A 160 3.18 -23.99 -1.35
C SER A 160 1.80 -23.82 -0.74
N HIS A 161 1.43 -22.61 -0.36
CA HIS A 161 0.11 -22.23 0.19
C HIS A 161 -0.13 -20.72 0.08
N ASN A 162 -1.38 -20.30 0.21
CA ASN A 162 -1.77 -18.89 -0.01
C ASN A 162 -1.01 -17.88 0.88
N ALA A 163 -0.68 -18.24 2.11
CA ALA A 163 0.02 -17.38 3.05
C ALA A 163 1.55 -17.52 3.00
N ALA A 164 2.11 -18.31 2.07
CA ALA A 164 3.55 -18.44 1.93
C ALA A 164 4.19 -17.11 1.47
N VAL A 165 5.30 -16.74 2.06
CA VAL A 165 6.17 -15.68 1.51
C VAL A 165 7.13 -16.37 0.54
N THR A 166 7.11 -15.98 -0.73
CA THR A 166 7.97 -16.55 -1.77
C THR A 166 9.42 -16.05 -1.62
N PRO A 167 10.42 -16.73 -2.20
CA PRO A 167 11.80 -16.25 -2.16
C PRO A 167 11.95 -14.81 -2.70
N ALA A 168 11.29 -14.47 -3.80
CA ALA A 168 11.32 -13.11 -4.36
C ALA A 168 10.69 -12.08 -3.42
N GLU A 169 9.54 -12.39 -2.79
CA GLU A 169 8.93 -11.52 -1.77
C GLU A 169 9.86 -11.34 -0.56
N GLN A 170 10.60 -12.40 -0.13
CA GLN A 170 11.59 -12.29 0.95
C GLN A 170 12.76 -11.38 0.59
N GLU A 171 13.28 -11.49 -0.63
CA GLU A 171 14.34 -10.62 -1.15
C GLU A 171 13.90 -9.16 -1.19
N HIS A 172 12.62 -8.90 -1.49
CA HIS A 172 12.00 -7.58 -1.45
C HIS A 172 11.55 -7.15 -0.03
N GLY A 173 11.93 -7.92 1.00
CA GLY A 173 11.72 -7.54 2.40
C GLY A 173 10.38 -7.91 3.01
N HIS A 174 9.51 -8.69 2.32
CA HIS A 174 8.27 -9.16 2.93
C HIS A 174 8.53 -10.08 4.11
N ARG A 175 7.84 -9.86 5.21
CA ARG A 175 7.87 -10.68 6.43
C ARG A 175 6.68 -11.61 6.51
N CYS A 176 5.55 -11.20 5.95
CA CYS A 176 4.30 -11.97 5.98
C CYS A 176 3.44 -11.64 4.76
N THR A 177 2.35 -12.38 4.63
CA THR A 177 1.24 -12.08 3.70
C THR A 177 -0.05 -11.96 4.48
N TYR A 178 -0.98 -11.13 4.02
CA TYR A 178 -2.23 -10.84 4.70
C TYR A 178 -3.45 -11.39 3.98
N SER A 179 -4.40 -11.94 4.75
CA SER A 179 -5.81 -12.05 4.41
C SER A 179 -6.59 -10.98 5.17
N PHE A 180 -7.87 -10.79 4.84
CA PHE A 180 -8.73 -9.88 5.63
C PHE A 180 -8.71 -10.23 7.12
N ASP A 181 -8.81 -11.51 7.47
CA ASP A 181 -8.90 -11.94 8.87
C ASP A 181 -7.63 -11.58 9.65
N THR A 182 -6.45 -11.78 9.03
CA THR A 182 -5.16 -11.48 9.69
C THR A 182 -4.91 -9.97 9.74
N LEU A 183 -5.29 -9.22 8.70
CA LEU A 183 -5.16 -7.78 8.68
C LEU A 183 -6.09 -7.10 9.71
N GLU A 184 -7.35 -7.54 9.80
CA GLU A 184 -8.28 -7.05 10.83
C GLU A 184 -7.83 -7.39 12.24
N ARG A 185 -7.30 -8.60 12.46
CA ARG A 185 -6.75 -9.00 13.74
C ARG A 185 -5.66 -8.04 14.20
N ASP A 186 -4.71 -7.71 13.32
CA ASP A 186 -3.58 -6.85 13.64
C ASP A 186 -4.02 -5.38 13.84
N ALA A 187 -4.95 -4.89 13.02
CA ALA A 187 -5.55 -3.58 13.21
C ALA A 187 -6.27 -3.45 14.55
N LYS A 188 -7.08 -4.45 14.93
CA LYS A 188 -7.79 -4.50 16.22
C LYS A 188 -6.82 -4.62 17.41
N ALA A 189 -5.76 -5.44 17.29
CA ALA A 189 -4.72 -5.57 18.31
C ALA A 189 -3.94 -4.26 18.54
N ALA A 190 -3.89 -3.38 17.52
CA ALA A 190 -3.32 -2.05 17.62
C ALA A 190 -4.28 -1.00 18.21
N GLY A 191 -5.51 -1.38 18.57
CA GLY A 191 -6.53 -0.48 19.09
C GLY A 191 -7.30 0.29 18.01
N LEU A 192 -7.14 -0.03 16.74
CA LEU A 192 -7.89 0.56 15.64
C LEU A 192 -9.27 -0.09 15.51
N ARG A 193 -10.25 0.70 15.08
CA ARG A 193 -11.60 0.22 14.74
C ARG A 193 -11.78 0.22 13.23
N VAL A 194 -12.03 -0.96 12.66
CA VAL A 194 -12.32 -1.12 11.23
C VAL A 194 -13.71 -0.56 10.94
N GLN A 195 -13.79 0.41 10.04
CA GLN A 195 -15.02 1.08 9.61
C GLN A 195 -15.51 0.56 8.25
N HIS A 196 -14.59 0.24 7.35
CA HIS A 196 -14.91 -0.27 6.02
C HIS A 196 -13.87 -1.30 5.58
N ARG A 197 -14.29 -2.22 4.74
CA ARG A 197 -13.49 -3.31 4.20
C ARG A 197 -13.83 -3.50 2.73
N ALA A 198 -12.83 -3.51 1.86
CA ALA A 198 -13.00 -3.72 0.42
C ALA A 198 -11.82 -4.44 -0.21
N GLY A 199 -12.06 -5.10 -1.33
CA GLY A 199 -11.02 -5.56 -2.23
C GLY A 199 -10.76 -4.51 -3.32
N ILE A 200 -9.52 -4.43 -3.78
CA ILE A 200 -9.14 -3.54 -4.87
C ILE A 200 -8.65 -4.40 -6.02
N PHE A 201 -9.38 -4.38 -7.13
CA PHE A 201 -9.05 -4.98 -8.42
C PHE A 201 -9.01 -6.53 -8.39
N PHE A 202 -10.00 -7.19 -8.99
CA PHE A 202 -9.95 -8.64 -9.23
C PHE A 202 -8.77 -8.99 -10.14
N LYS A 203 -7.84 -9.83 -9.63
CA LYS A 203 -6.55 -10.05 -10.29
C LYS A 203 -6.39 -11.51 -10.73
N PRO A 204 -6.71 -11.86 -11.99
CA PRO A 204 -6.56 -13.23 -12.49
C PRO A 204 -5.12 -13.62 -12.86
N PHE A 205 -4.24 -12.64 -13.14
CA PHE A 205 -2.87 -12.84 -13.58
C PHE A 205 -1.86 -12.28 -12.58
N ALA A 206 -0.60 -12.78 -12.59
CA ALA A 206 0.51 -12.17 -11.86
C ALA A 206 0.90 -10.82 -12.49
N ASN A 207 1.61 -9.94 -11.74
CA ASN A 207 1.98 -8.60 -12.21
C ASN A 207 2.77 -8.66 -13.54
N PHE A 208 3.78 -9.52 -13.63
CA PHE A 208 4.57 -9.68 -14.87
C PHE A 208 3.75 -10.19 -16.06
N GLN A 209 2.66 -10.94 -15.82
CA GLN A 209 1.76 -11.38 -16.87
C GLN A 209 0.86 -10.22 -17.32
N PHE A 210 0.35 -9.39 -16.39
CA PHE A 210 -0.36 -8.18 -16.75
C PHE A 210 0.49 -7.25 -17.60
N ASP A 211 1.76 -7.00 -17.23
CA ASP A 211 2.66 -6.13 -18.00
C ASP A 211 2.87 -6.62 -19.44
N ARG A 212 2.93 -7.94 -19.62
CA ARG A 212 3.03 -8.53 -20.97
C ARG A 212 1.74 -8.41 -21.76
N LEU A 213 0.60 -8.68 -21.12
CA LEU A 213 -0.71 -8.65 -21.77
C LEU A 213 -1.19 -7.22 -22.09
N MET A 214 -0.85 -6.24 -21.26
CA MET A 214 -1.14 -4.81 -21.51
C MET A 214 -0.38 -4.24 -22.72
N LYS A 215 0.70 -4.92 -23.16
CA LYS A 215 1.44 -4.57 -24.39
C LYS A 215 0.80 -5.16 -25.67
N THR A 216 -0.32 -5.84 -25.52
CA THR A 216 -1.11 -6.45 -26.60
C THR A 216 -2.50 -5.83 -26.64
N ASP A 217 -3.35 -6.29 -27.55
CA ASP A 217 -4.76 -5.92 -27.65
C ASP A 217 -5.70 -6.76 -26.75
N ILE A 218 -5.14 -7.73 -25.98
CA ILE A 218 -5.90 -8.64 -25.14
C ILE A 218 -6.46 -7.93 -23.90
N ILE A 219 -5.67 -7.05 -23.27
CA ILE A 219 -6.07 -6.26 -22.10
C ILE A 219 -6.10 -4.79 -22.47
N ASN A 220 -7.30 -4.22 -22.51
CA ASN A 220 -7.57 -2.82 -22.73
C ASN A 220 -8.16 -2.15 -21.48
N ALA A 221 -8.48 -0.86 -21.57
CA ALA A 221 -9.05 -0.10 -20.47
C ALA A 221 -10.39 -0.67 -19.96
N ASP A 222 -11.23 -1.19 -20.86
CA ASP A 222 -12.54 -1.77 -20.49
C ASP A 222 -12.36 -3.07 -19.70
N TYR A 223 -11.38 -3.90 -20.09
CA TYR A 223 -11.03 -5.11 -19.33
C TYR A 223 -10.54 -4.77 -17.93
N LEU A 224 -9.67 -3.76 -17.81
CA LEU A 224 -9.13 -3.31 -16.52
C LEU A 224 -10.25 -2.74 -15.63
N GLU A 225 -11.15 -1.93 -16.21
CA GLU A 225 -12.33 -1.41 -15.50
C GLU A 225 -13.26 -2.57 -15.06
N GLY A 226 -13.46 -3.56 -15.92
CA GLY A 226 -14.22 -4.77 -15.58
C GLY A 226 -13.62 -5.52 -14.40
N CYS A 227 -12.29 -5.67 -14.36
CA CYS A 227 -11.59 -6.25 -13.21
C CYS A 227 -11.77 -5.44 -11.93
N TYR A 228 -11.73 -4.12 -12.00
CA TYR A 228 -11.97 -3.26 -10.85
C TYR A 228 -13.41 -3.41 -10.33
N GLN A 229 -14.40 -3.35 -11.19
CA GLN A 229 -15.81 -3.51 -10.81
C GLN A 229 -16.13 -4.91 -10.27
N LEU A 230 -15.55 -5.95 -10.89
CA LEU A 230 -15.71 -7.32 -10.41
C LEU A 230 -15.09 -7.50 -9.01
N GLY A 231 -14.01 -6.78 -8.72
CA GLY A 231 -13.38 -6.77 -7.40
C GLY A 231 -14.30 -6.28 -6.28
N MET A 232 -15.24 -5.40 -6.57
CA MET A 232 -16.24 -4.95 -5.58
C MET A 232 -17.23 -6.07 -5.21
N GLN A 233 -17.47 -7.03 -6.11
CA GLN A 233 -18.33 -8.19 -5.86
C GLN A 233 -17.58 -9.34 -5.17
N TYR A 234 -16.29 -9.49 -5.46
CA TYR A 234 -15.44 -10.57 -4.96
C TYR A 234 -14.19 -10.04 -4.23
N PRO A 235 -14.36 -9.30 -3.12
CA PRO A 235 -13.25 -8.61 -2.46
C PRO A 235 -12.13 -9.55 -2.01
N ASP A 236 -12.44 -10.79 -1.62
CA ASP A 236 -11.47 -11.80 -1.21
C ASP A 236 -10.55 -12.29 -2.35
N LEU A 237 -10.89 -12.04 -3.61
CA LEU A 237 -10.12 -12.47 -4.78
C LEU A 237 -9.32 -11.33 -5.42
N CYS A 238 -9.38 -10.14 -4.84
CA CYS A 238 -8.70 -8.96 -5.34
C CYS A 238 -7.18 -9.01 -5.17
N ALA A 239 -6.47 -8.19 -5.95
CA ALA A 239 -5.02 -8.01 -5.86
C ALA A 239 -4.61 -7.55 -4.46
N SER A 240 -5.32 -6.54 -3.96
CA SER A 240 -5.08 -5.94 -2.65
C SER A 240 -6.35 -5.96 -1.81
N ILE A 241 -6.16 -6.00 -0.51
CA ILE A 241 -7.23 -5.83 0.47
C ILE A 241 -7.05 -4.48 1.17
N PHE A 242 -8.16 -3.81 1.39
CA PHE A 242 -8.25 -2.46 1.94
C PHE A 242 -9.11 -2.47 3.21
N LEU A 243 -8.58 -1.91 4.29
CA LEU A 243 -9.33 -1.54 5.49
C LEU A 243 -9.28 -0.02 5.67
N LEU A 244 -10.44 0.60 5.83
CA LEU A 244 -10.55 1.93 6.40
C LEU A 244 -10.68 1.77 7.91
N CYS A 245 -9.70 2.26 8.63
CA CYS A 245 -9.69 2.22 10.08
C CYS A 245 -9.81 3.62 10.65
N VAL A 246 -10.42 3.74 11.81
CA VAL A 246 -10.49 4.97 12.59
C VAL A 246 -9.93 4.71 13.99
N LYS A 247 -9.64 5.79 14.70
CA LYS A 247 -9.18 5.73 16.08
C LYS A 247 -10.14 4.87 16.91
N GLY A 248 -9.59 3.88 17.63
CA GLY A 248 -10.34 3.12 18.58
C GLY A 248 -10.52 3.90 19.89
N THR A 249 -11.53 3.55 20.63
CA THR A 249 -11.80 4.09 21.99
C THR A 249 -10.89 3.45 23.02
#